data_4bc01c27072bb609996f86a0da21b1ab
#
_entry.id   4bc01c27072bb609996f86a0da21b1ab
#
_cell.length_a   1.000
_cell.length_b   1.000
_cell.length_c   1.000
_cell.angle_alpha   90.00
_cell.angle_beta   90.00
_cell.angle_gamma   90.00
#
_symmetry.space_group_name_H-M   'P 1'
#
loop_
_entity.id
_entity.type
_entity.pdbx_description
1 polymer ?
#
loop_
_entity_poly.entity_id
_entity_poly.type
_entity_poly.pdbx_seq_one_letter_code
_entity_poly.pdbx_strand_id
1 'polypeptide(L)'
;SWDNITKSYDEIEFDVNENSKTLPSNKIPVNDISKQHHPILKNFFDASKDFNFTYNKQLKSSTENQVGNYNVNIFKGFRTSSSKVFLKPIKNNPNLTILTKTEVLKLNFENKKIIGLNIKHKNKIITVKPRIGTILSSGSIMTPYLLLKSGIGNAKDLKDHNIPLNLHSPHVGKNFQDHLG
;
A
#
# COMPACT_ATOMS: atom_id res chain seq x y z
N SER A 1 0.32 19.38 2.63
CA SER A 1 -0.90 19.93 2.02
C SER A 1 -1.36 19.01 0.90
N TRP A 2 -2.61 19.14 0.47
CA TRP A 2 -3.16 18.40 -0.66
C TRP A 2 -2.34 18.59 -1.95
N ASP A 3 -1.85 19.80 -2.19
CA ASP A 3 -1.02 20.14 -3.36
C ASP A 3 0.26 19.29 -3.46
N ASN A 4 0.87 18.94 -2.34
CA ASN A 4 2.06 18.07 -2.33
C ASN A 4 1.69 16.62 -2.70
N ILE A 5 0.51 16.16 -2.25
CA ILE A 5 0.00 14.82 -2.56
C ILE A 5 -0.34 14.72 -4.05
N THR A 6 -1.01 15.73 -4.61
CA THR A 6 -1.36 15.77 -6.05
C THR A 6 -0.13 15.68 -6.94
N LYS A 7 0.93 16.42 -6.61
CA LYS A 7 2.21 16.33 -7.33
C LYS A 7 2.79 14.92 -7.32
N SER A 8 2.72 14.24 -6.16
CA SER A 8 3.20 12.86 -6.05
C SER A 8 2.37 11.89 -6.89
N TYR A 9 1.05 12.10 -6.99
CA TYR A 9 0.22 11.32 -7.90
C TYR A 9 0.61 11.55 -9.37
N ASP A 10 0.81 12.80 -9.79
CA ASP A 10 1.20 13.15 -11.16
C ASP A 10 2.56 12.53 -11.54
N GLU A 11 3.45 12.36 -10.56
CA GLU A 11 4.74 11.69 -10.77
C GLU A 11 4.62 10.17 -11.00
N ILE A 12 3.64 9.51 -10.39
CA ILE A 12 3.52 8.04 -10.44
C ILE A 12 2.36 7.53 -11.30
N GLU A 13 1.43 8.38 -11.68
CA GLU A 13 0.28 8.02 -12.52
C GLU A 13 0.55 8.25 -14.01
N PHE A 14 -0.15 7.49 -14.83
CA PHE A 14 -0.15 7.57 -16.27
C PHE A 14 -1.58 7.40 -16.80
N ASP A 15 -2.16 8.45 -17.34
CA ASP A 15 -3.50 8.42 -17.92
C ASP A 15 -3.50 7.58 -19.21
N VAL A 16 -4.27 6.50 -19.19
CA VAL A 16 -4.41 5.60 -20.35
C VAL A 16 -5.42 6.20 -21.32
N ASN A 17 -5.03 6.31 -22.57
CA ASN A 17 -5.90 6.72 -23.68
C ASN A 17 -5.88 5.68 -24.81
N GLU A 18 -6.69 5.88 -25.82
CA GLU A 18 -6.86 4.96 -26.95
C GLU A 18 -5.55 4.73 -27.75
N ASN A 19 -4.62 5.68 -27.71
CA ASN A 19 -3.32 5.62 -28.38
C ASN A 19 -2.21 5.02 -27.50
N SER A 20 -2.51 4.65 -26.26
CA SER A 20 -1.51 4.13 -25.31
C SER A 20 -1.08 2.72 -25.71
N LYS A 21 0.01 2.58 -26.46
CA LYS A 21 0.54 1.28 -26.92
C LYS A 21 1.37 0.55 -25.86
N THR A 22 2.08 1.29 -25.02
CA THR A 22 3.00 0.76 -24.01
C THR A 22 2.75 1.40 -22.66
N LEU A 23 3.01 0.67 -21.58
CA LEU A 23 3.00 1.19 -20.22
C LEU A 23 4.39 1.76 -19.91
N PRO A 24 4.51 3.04 -19.56
CA PRO A 24 5.77 3.61 -19.11
C PRO A 24 6.29 2.90 -17.85
N SER A 25 7.59 2.77 -17.71
CA SER A 25 8.22 2.31 -16.48
C SER A 25 7.94 3.30 -15.35
N ASN A 26 7.75 2.79 -14.14
CA ASN A 26 7.51 3.57 -12.92
C ASN A 26 6.22 4.42 -12.93
N LYS A 27 5.28 4.10 -13.81
CA LYS A 27 3.98 4.77 -13.87
C LYS A 27 2.84 3.75 -13.68
N ILE A 28 1.92 4.05 -12.79
CA ILE A 28 0.70 3.27 -12.57
C ILE A 28 -0.34 3.72 -13.61
N PRO A 29 -0.91 2.81 -14.43
CA PRO A 29 -1.94 3.20 -15.38
C PRO A 29 -3.22 3.60 -14.65
N VAL A 30 -3.79 4.70 -15.06
CA VAL A 30 -5.10 5.20 -14.63
C VAL A 30 -6.00 5.19 -15.86
N ASN A 31 -6.96 4.28 -15.88
CA ASN A 31 -7.84 4.05 -17.02
C ASN A 31 -9.28 4.43 -16.70
N ASP A 32 -9.84 5.31 -17.52
CA ASP A 32 -11.27 5.66 -17.48
C ASP A 32 -12.08 4.52 -18.13
N ILE A 33 -12.88 3.83 -17.34
CA ILE A 33 -13.77 2.76 -17.80
C ILE A 33 -15.23 3.20 -17.90
N SER A 34 -15.53 4.49 -17.90
CA SER A 34 -16.90 5.02 -17.92
C SER A 34 -17.74 4.49 -19.10
N LYS A 35 -17.11 4.23 -20.24
CA LYS A 35 -17.77 3.63 -21.42
C LYS A 35 -18.19 2.16 -21.23
N GLN A 36 -17.68 1.48 -20.20
CA GLN A 36 -17.94 0.07 -19.91
C GLN A 36 -18.94 -0.14 -18.76
N HIS A 37 -19.42 0.94 -18.19
CA HIS A 37 -20.35 0.89 -17.07
C HIS A 37 -21.73 0.41 -17.50
N HIS A 38 -22.40 -0.31 -16.60
CA HIS A 38 -23.78 -0.70 -16.82
C HIS A 38 -24.68 0.53 -16.91
N PRO A 39 -25.65 0.60 -17.86
CA PRO A 39 -26.52 1.77 -18.08
C PRO A 39 -27.26 2.26 -16.84
N ILE A 40 -27.54 1.37 -15.86
CA ILE A 40 -28.23 1.72 -14.60
C ILE A 40 -27.48 2.81 -13.80
N LEU A 41 -26.17 2.94 -13.96
CA LEU A 41 -25.40 3.98 -13.28
C LEU A 41 -25.82 5.40 -13.67
N LYS A 42 -26.38 5.57 -14.88
CA LYS A 42 -26.96 6.85 -15.27
C LYS A 42 -28.08 7.26 -14.29
N ASN A 43 -28.95 6.32 -13.91
CA ASN A 43 -30.05 6.61 -12.97
C ASN A 43 -29.52 7.00 -11.60
N PHE A 44 -28.43 6.38 -11.13
CA PHE A 44 -27.77 6.75 -9.89
C PHE A 44 -27.21 8.19 -9.96
N PHE A 45 -26.54 8.55 -11.05
CA PHE A 45 -26.00 9.89 -11.22
C PHE A 45 -27.11 10.95 -11.38
N ASP A 46 -28.22 10.60 -12.02
CA ASP A 46 -29.36 11.51 -12.14
C ASP A 46 -30.03 11.73 -10.76
N ALA A 47 -30.26 10.67 -9.99
CA ALA A 47 -30.82 10.76 -8.64
C ALA A 47 -29.92 11.52 -7.66
N SER A 48 -28.60 11.45 -7.82
CA SER A 48 -27.67 12.15 -6.93
C SER A 48 -27.81 13.68 -6.98
N LYS A 49 -28.35 14.23 -8.06
CA LYS A 49 -28.59 15.67 -8.21
C LYS A 49 -29.65 16.17 -7.22
N ASP A 50 -30.64 15.33 -6.88
CA ASP A 50 -31.67 15.66 -5.92
C ASP A 50 -31.12 15.83 -4.49
N PHE A 51 -29.92 15.30 -4.25
CA PHE A 51 -29.16 15.42 -3.00
C PHE A 51 -28.02 16.44 -3.06
N ASN A 52 -28.03 17.34 -4.06
CA ASN A 52 -27.00 18.37 -4.26
C ASN A 52 -25.59 17.82 -4.49
N PHE A 53 -25.45 16.65 -5.12
CA PHE A 53 -24.16 16.16 -5.57
C PHE A 53 -23.88 16.66 -6.99
N THR A 54 -22.65 17.12 -7.21
CA THR A 54 -22.18 17.50 -8.54
C THR A 54 -21.53 16.30 -9.22
N TYR A 55 -21.98 15.99 -10.43
CA TYR A 55 -21.30 14.95 -11.23
C TYR A 55 -19.94 15.45 -11.73
N ASN A 56 -18.89 14.70 -11.40
CA ASN A 56 -17.54 14.95 -11.90
C ASN A 56 -16.97 13.69 -12.54
N LYS A 57 -16.59 13.77 -13.79
CA LYS A 57 -15.98 12.64 -14.50
C LYS A 57 -14.66 12.16 -13.86
N GLN A 58 -13.94 13.07 -13.24
CA GLN A 58 -12.67 12.78 -12.56
C GLN A 58 -12.78 13.23 -11.10
N LEU A 59 -12.96 12.29 -10.20
CA LEU A 59 -13.01 12.52 -8.74
C LEU A 59 -11.61 12.83 -8.17
N LYS A 60 -10.89 13.80 -8.75
CA LYS A 60 -9.48 14.04 -8.35
C LYS A 60 -9.32 14.86 -7.08
N SER A 61 -10.15 15.78 -6.80
CA SER A 61 -10.23 16.50 -5.50
C SER A 61 -11.27 17.59 -5.56
N SER A 62 -12.12 17.65 -4.58
CA SER A 62 -12.91 18.83 -4.31
C SER A 62 -13.37 18.81 -2.86
N THR A 63 -13.59 19.97 -2.30
CA THR A 63 -14.25 20.17 -1.02
C THR A 63 -15.77 20.00 -1.10
N GLU A 64 -16.31 19.82 -2.31
CA GLU A 64 -17.74 19.68 -2.57
C GLU A 64 -18.16 18.20 -2.59
N ASN A 65 -19.43 17.96 -2.31
CA ASN A 65 -20.04 16.64 -2.46
C ASN A 65 -20.10 16.28 -3.95
N GLN A 66 -19.36 15.26 -4.35
CA GLN A 66 -19.26 14.83 -5.74
C GLN A 66 -19.64 13.37 -5.91
N VAL A 67 -20.13 13.08 -7.10
CA VAL A 67 -20.39 11.73 -7.59
C VAL A 67 -19.75 11.56 -8.97
N GLY A 68 -19.19 10.41 -9.24
CA GLY A 68 -18.53 10.16 -10.53
C GLY A 68 -17.99 8.74 -10.65
N ASN A 69 -17.23 8.52 -11.71
CA ASN A 69 -16.67 7.21 -11.99
C ASN A 69 -15.30 7.05 -11.35
N TYR A 70 -15.01 5.85 -10.85
CA TYR A 70 -13.66 5.48 -10.44
C TYR A 70 -12.83 5.09 -11.65
N ASN A 71 -11.61 5.61 -11.70
CA ASN A 71 -10.59 5.10 -12.60
C ASN A 71 -9.95 3.83 -12.02
N VAL A 72 -9.44 2.98 -12.89
CA VAL A 72 -8.90 1.68 -12.51
C VAL A 72 -7.47 1.47 -13.00
N ASN A 73 -6.70 0.69 -12.25
CA ASN A 73 -5.32 0.35 -12.60
C ASN A 73 -5.27 -0.84 -13.57
N ILE A 74 -5.89 -0.67 -14.72
CA ILE A 74 -5.95 -1.68 -15.79
C ILE A 74 -5.25 -1.14 -17.04
N PHE A 75 -4.41 -1.96 -17.64
CA PHE A 75 -3.78 -1.68 -18.92
C PHE A 75 -3.93 -2.89 -19.85
N LYS A 76 -4.50 -2.67 -21.03
CA LYS A 76 -4.81 -3.72 -22.04
C LYS A 76 -5.56 -4.92 -21.45
N GLY A 77 -6.61 -4.66 -20.66
CA GLY A 77 -7.46 -5.68 -20.06
C GLY A 77 -6.87 -6.39 -18.82
N PHE A 78 -5.65 -6.07 -18.41
CA PHE A 78 -4.99 -6.70 -17.27
C PHE A 78 -4.78 -5.72 -16.12
N ARG A 79 -5.09 -6.17 -14.90
CA ARG A 79 -4.75 -5.43 -13.67
C ARG A 79 -3.25 -5.22 -13.59
N THR A 80 -2.83 -3.99 -13.32
CA THR A 80 -1.43 -3.61 -13.20
C THR A 80 -1.07 -3.43 -11.72
N SER A 81 -0.21 -4.31 -11.22
CA SER A 81 0.28 -4.27 -9.84
C SER A 81 1.53 -3.43 -9.70
N SER A 82 1.81 -2.96 -8.47
CA SER A 82 3.06 -2.26 -8.12
C SER A 82 4.29 -3.09 -8.50
N SER A 83 4.24 -4.40 -8.32
CA SER A 83 5.32 -5.31 -8.73
C SER A 83 5.60 -5.25 -10.24
N LYS A 84 4.55 -5.19 -11.05
CA LYS A 84 4.70 -5.09 -12.52
C LYS A 84 5.32 -3.77 -12.95
N VAL A 85 4.95 -2.69 -12.27
CA VAL A 85 5.35 -1.33 -12.63
C VAL A 85 6.72 -0.96 -12.06
N PHE A 86 6.96 -1.24 -10.79
CA PHE A 86 8.15 -0.76 -10.09
C PHE A 86 9.25 -1.82 -9.94
N LEU A 87 8.90 -3.09 -9.70
CA LEU A 87 9.92 -4.11 -9.46
C LEU A 87 10.40 -4.82 -10.74
N LYS A 88 9.47 -5.15 -11.63
CA LYS A 88 9.83 -5.89 -12.86
C LYS A 88 10.87 -5.16 -13.73
N PRO A 89 10.80 -3.83 -13.94
CA PRO A 89 11.80 -3.10 -14.72
C PRO A 89 13.21 -3.14 -14.13
N ILE A 90 13.31 -3.20 -12.81
CA ILE A 90 14.59 -3.12 -12.08
C ILE A 90 15.05 -4.46 -11.47
N LYS A 91 14.37 -5.57 -11.80
CA LYS A 91 14.64 -6.88 -11.17
C LYS A 91 16.09 -7.37 -11.31
N ASN A 92 16.78 -6.93 -12.36
CA ASN A 92 18.18 -7.29 -12.64
C ASN A 92 19.19 -6.25 -12.13
N ASN A 93 18.74 -5.24 -11.38
CA ASN A 93 19.63 -4.24 -10.79
C ASN A 93 20.52 -4.92 -9.73
N PRO A 94 21.85 -4.81 -9.79
CA PRO A 94 22.77 -5.45 -8.84
C PRO A 94 22.60 -4.94 -7.40
N ASN A 95 22.00 -3.75 -7.22
CA ASN A 95 21.72 -3.19 -5.90
C ASN A 95 20.37 -3.65 -5.33
N LEU A 96 19.59 -4.46 -6.05
CA LEU A 96 18.31 -4.97 -5.62
C LEU A 96 18.38 -6.47 -5.37
N THR A 97 18.11 -6.89 -4.13
CA THR A 97 17.94 -8.30 -3.77
C THR A 97 16.51 -8.56 -3.35
N ILE A 98 15.80 -9.45 -4.04
CA ILE A 98 14.44 -9.85 -3.72
C ILE A 98 14.45 -11.28 -3.20
N LEU A 99 14.11 -11.46 -1.92
CA LEU A 99 13.99 -12.78 -1.30
C LEU A 99 12.50 -13.16 -1.20
N THR A 100 12.05 -14.00 -2.12
CA THR A 100 10.70 -14.58 -2.05
C THR A 100 10.69 -15.82 -1.15
N LYS A 101 9.49 -16.26 -0.71
CA LYS A 101 9.32 -17.40 0.21
C LYS A 101 10.17 -17.25 1.47
N THR A 102 10.20 -16.03 1.98
CA THR A 102 11.00 -15.65 3.14
C THR A 102 10.09 -15.05 4.21
N GLU A 103 10.16 -15.58 5.40
CA GLU A 103 9.42 -15.10 6.56
C GLU A 103 10.34 -14.25 7.44
N VAL A 104 9.89 -13.05 7.81
CA VAL A 104 10.57 -12.23 8.82
C VAL A 104 10.08 -12.69 10.19
N LEU A 105 10.99 -13.24 10.99
CA LEU A 105 10.63 -13.82 12.28
C LEU A 105 10.62 -12.80 13.41
N LYS A 106 11.60 -11.90 13.42
CA LYS A 106 11.80 -10.93 14.50
C LYS A 106 12.70 -9.78 14.06
N LEU A 107 12.47 -8.59 14.63
CA LEU A 107 13.38 -7.44 14.56
C LEU A 107 14.34 -7.49 15.74
N ASN A 108 15.61 -7.24 15.50
CA ASN A 108 16.66 -7.16 16.52
C ASN A 108 16.93 -5.71 16.85
N PHE A 109 16.99 -5.40 18.16
CA PHE A 109 17.16 -4.02 18.66
C PHE A 109 18.43 -3.89 19.48
N GLU A 110 19.03 -2.73 19.38
CA GLU A 110 20.04 -2.22 20.30
C GLU A 110 19.76 -0.74 20.53
N ASN A 111 19.68 -0.32 21.80
CA ASN A 111 19.38 1.07 22.17
C ASN A 111 18.19 1.69 21.41
N LYS A 112 17.08 0.95 21.29
CA LYS A 112 15.84 1.32 20.57
C LYS A 112 16.01 1.49 19.05
N LYS A 113 17.14 1.13 18.47
CA LYS A 113 17.38 1.10 17.03
C LYS A 113 17.29 -0.32 16.51
N ILE A 114 16.72 -0.49 15.31
CA ILE A 114 16.74 -1.80 14.62
C ILE A 114 18.15 -2.00 14.04
N ILE A 115 18.81 -3.06 14.50
CA ILE A 115 20.16 -3.43 14.06
C ILE A 115 20.16 -4.68 13.15
N GLY A 116 19.03 -5.33 13.02
CA GLY A 116 18.91 -6.53 12.21
C GLY A 116 17.51 -7.11 12.15
N LEU A 117 17.36 -8.10 11.30
CA LEU A 117 16.16 -8.90 11.09
C LEU A 117 16.54 -10.37 11.13
N ASN A 118 15.83 -11.18 11.88
CA ASN A 118 15.92 -12.62 11.75
C ASN A 118 14.88 -13.06 10.72
N ILE A 119 15.34 -13.69 9.66
CA ILE A 119 14.50 -14.20 8.57
C ILE A 119 14.64 -15.71 8.44
N LYS A 120 13.57 -16.38 8.05
CA LYS A 120 13.59 -17.79 7.65
C LYS A 120 13.50 -17.87 6.12
N HIS A 121 14.58 -18.31 5.50
CA HIS A 121 14.67 -18.50 4.06
C HIS A 121 15.20 -19.92 3.76
N LYS A 122 14.51 -20.67 2.90
CA LYS A 122 14.86 -22.06 2.56
C LYS A 122 15.14 -22.94 3.81
N ASN A 123 14.30 -22.84 4.81
CA ASN A 123 14.38 -23.52 6.11
C ASN A 123 15.62 -23.16 6.96
N LYS A 124 16.39 -22.16 6.59
CA LYS A 124 17.52 -21.64 7.39
C LYS A 124 17.14 -20.32 8.02
N ILE A 125 17.55 -20.09 9.25
CA ILE A 125 17.42 -18.79 9.93
C ILE A 125 18.70 -18.00 9.64
N ILE A 126 18.53 -16.80 9.11
CA ILE A 126 19.60 -15.89 8.73
C ILE A 126 19.34 -14.53 9.38
N THR A 127 20.37 -13.87 9.85
CA THR A 127 20.29 -12.48 10.32
C THR A 127 20.71 -11.54 9.19
N VAL A 128 19.81 -10.61 8.82
CA VAL A 128 20.11 -9.54 7.86
C VAL A 128 20.31 -8.24 8.64
N LYS A 129 21.38 -7.51 8.33
CA LYS A 129 21.68 -6.22 8.97
C LYS A 129 21.41 -5.07 7.99
N PRO A 130 20.51 -4.13 8.30
CA PRO A 130 20.28 -2.96 7.46
C PRO A 130 21.49 -1.99 7.60
N ARG A 131 21.87 -1.34 6.51
CA ARG A 131 22.93 -0.31 6.54
C ARG A 131 22.39 1.07 6.86
N ILE A 132 21.17 1.38 6.44
CA ILE A 132 20.56 2.70 6.57
C ILE A 132 19.32 2.62 7.47
N GLY A 133 18.41 1.67 7.20
CA GLY A 133 17.14 1.55 7.91
C GLY A 133 16.32 0.36 7.44
N THR A 134 15.18 0.16 8.09
CA THR A 134 14.23 -0.91 7.78
C THR A 134 12.85 -0.34 7.54
N ILE A 135 12.21 -0.73 6.45
CA ILE A 135 10.82 -0.36 6.13
C ILE A 135 9.96 -1.60 6.34
N LEU A 136 8.91 -1.47 7.15
CA LEU A 136 7.93 -2.52 7.39
C LEU A 136 6.67 -2.26 6.55
N SER A 137 6.38 -3.14 5.61
CA SER A 137 5.23 -3.05 4.70
C SER A 137 4.50 -4.39 4.57
N SER A 138 4.32 -5.10 5.71
CA SER A 138 3.73 -6.44 5.76
C SER A 138 2.20 -6.44 5.84
N GLY A 139 1.57 -5.29 5.65
CA GLY A 139 0.12 -5.11 5.73
C GLY A 139 -0.38 -4.84 7.15
N SER A 140 -1.68 -4.57 7.26
CA SER A 140 -2.35 -4.12 8.49
C SER A 140 -2.38 -5.15 9.61
N ILE A 141 -2.24 -6.43 9.29
CA ILE A 141 -2.20 -7.53 10.28
C ILE A 141 -0.76 -7.92 10.61
N MET A 142 0.07 -8.19 9.59
CA MET A 142 1.40 -8.75 9.83
C MET A 142 2.42 -7.73 10.30
N THR A 143 2.27 -6.44 9.96
CA THR A 143 3.17 -5.39 10.49
C THR A 143 3.03 -5.25 12.02
N PRO A 144 1.83 -5.03 12.60
CA PRO A 144 1.69 -4.99 14.06
C PRO A 144 2.05 -6.33 14.72
N TYR A 145 1.73 -7.47 14.11
CA TYR A 145 2.17 -8.76 14.62
C TYR A 145 3.69 -8.85 14.76
N LEU A 146 4.44 -8.45 13.73
CA LEU A 146 5.89 -8.44 13.76
C LEU A 146 6.45 -7.47 14.82
N LEU A 147 5.83 -6.30 14.98
CA LEU A 147 6.20 -5.34 16.02
C LEU A 147 5.99 -5.92 17.42
N LEU A 148 4.81 -6.47 17.71
CA LEU A 148 4.49 -7.11 18.99
C LEU A 148 5.46 -8.26 19.29
N LYS A 149 5.67 -9.16 18.35
CA LYS A 149 6.61 -10.28 18.47
C LYS A 149 8.06 -9.82 18.70
N SER A 150 8.36 -8.61 18.29
CA SER A 150 9.67 -7.98 18.48
C SER A 150 9.77 -7.09 19.71
N GLY A 151 8.77 -7.11 20.60
CA GLY A 151 8.78 -6.37 21.85
C GLY A 151 8.38 -4.90 21.73
N ILE A 152 7.67 -4.51 20.66
CA ILE A 152 7.08 -3.17 20.51
C ILE A 152 5.57 -3.29 20.67
N GLY A 153 5.01 -2.76 21.74
CA GLY A 153 3.58 -2.85 22.02
C GLY A 153 3.23 -2.38 23.41
N ASN A 154 2.02 -2.70 23.86
CA ASN A 154 1.62 -2.44 25.24
C ASN A 154 2.46 -3.30 26.21
N ALA A 155 3.07 -2.66 27.20
CA ALA A 155 3.98 -3.35 28.12
C ALA A 155 3.31 -4.48 28.91
N LYS A 156 2.04 -4.31 29.30
CA LYS A 156 1.27 -5.34 30.01
C LYS A 156 1.00 -6.53 29.09
N ASP A 157 0.48 -6.28 27.89
CA ASP A 157 0.15 -7.32 26.91
C ASP A 157 1.40 -8.14 26.54
N LEU A 158 2.55 -7.48 26.34
CA LEU A 158 3.82 -8.15 26.06
C LEU A 158 4.30 -9.00 27.23
N LYS A 159 4.19 -8.49 28.45
CA LYS A 159 4.55 -9.22 29.67
C LYS A 159 3.69 -10.48 29.84
N ASP A 160 2.38 -10.38 29.63
CA ASP A 160 1.43 -11.51 29.78
C ASP A 160 1.75 -12.64 28.75
N HIS A 161 2.41 -12.30 27.64
CA HIS A 161 2.86 -13.26 26.62
C HIS A 161 4.37 -13.62 26.72
N ASN A 162 5.06 -13.24 27.79
CA ASN A 162 6.49 -13.48 28.02
C ASN A 162 7.38 -12.90 26.90
N ILE A 163 6.98 -11.76 26.31
CA ILE A 163 7.76 -11.06 25.29
C ILE A 163 8.53 -9.92 25.96
N PRO A 164 9.87 -9.89 25.87
CA PRO A 164 10.68 -8.80 26.40
C PRO A 164 10.31 -7.46 25.79
N LEU A 165 10.09 -6.44 26.62
CA LEU A 165 9.75 -5.10 26.18
C LEU A 165 10.99 -4.36 25.62
N ASN A 166 10.94 -3.99 24.33
CA ASN A 166 11.90 -3.09 23.70
C ASN A 166 11.41 -1.65 23.66
N LEU A 167 10.12 -1.45 23.36
CA LEU A 167 9.50 -0.13 23.30
C LEU A 167 8.02 -0.21 23.68
N HIS A 168 7.62 0.59 24.67
CA HIS A 168 6.20 0.74 25.01
C HIS A 168 5.49 1.57 23.93
N SER A 169 4.55 0.94 23.22
CA SER A 169 3.71 1.56 22.21
C SER A 169 2.30 0.96 22.28
N PRO A 170 1.40 1.53 23.11
CA PRO A 170 0.15 0.89 23.51
C PRO A 170 -0.86 0.72 22.37
N HIS A 171 -0.69 1.45 21.28
CA HIS A 171 -1.62 1.41 20.14
C HIS A 171 -1.25 0.43 19.04
N VAL A 172 -0.10 -0.23 19.11
CA VAL A 172 0.29 -1.27 18.15
C VAL A 172 -0.69 -2.43 18.18
N GLY A 173 -1.29 -2.75 17.02
CA GLY A 173 -2.30 -3.80 16.88
C GLY A 173 -3.69 -3.44 17.41
N LYS A 174 -3.94 -2.17 17.73
CA LYS A 174 -5.27 -1.66 18.10
C LYS A 174 -5.92 -0.90 16.96
N ASN A 175 -7.23 -0.63 17.10
CA ASN A 175 -8.02 0.17 16.16
C ASN A 175 -7.95 -0.33 14.71
N PHE A 176 -7.96 -1.64 14.52
CA PHE A 176 -8.07 -2.24 13.20
C PHE A 176 -9.40 -1.83 12.56
N GLN A 177 -9.33 -1.33 11.33
CA GLN A 177 -10.49 -0.91 10.55
C GLN A 177 -10.37 -1.48 9.13
N ASP A 178 -11.51 -1.82 8.55
CA ASP A 178 -11.62 -2.25 7.15
C ASP A 178 -12.84 -1.59 6.52
N HIS A 179 -12.92 -1.62 5.20
CA HIS A 179 -14.08 -1.11 4.48
C HIS A 179 -15.31 -1.97 4.81
N LEU A 180 -16.44 -1.31 5.04
CA LEU A 180 -17.73 -1.97 5.06
C LEU A 180 -18.07 -2.38 3.62
N GLY A 181 -18.25 -3.66 3.39
CA GLY A 181 -18.66 -4.25 2.12
C GLY A 181 -20.15 -4.57 2.09
#